data_f8797bca03415d9879e92ecdd909c0d6
#
_entry.id   f8797bca03415d9879e92ecdd909c0d6
#
_cell.length_a   1.000
_cell.length_b   1.000
_cell.length_c   1.000
_cell.angle_alpha   90.00
_cell.angle_beta   90.00
_cell.angle_gamma   90.00
#
_symmetry.space_group_name_H-M   'P 1'
#
loop_
_entity.id
_entity.type
_entity.pdbx_description
1 polymer ?
#
loop_
_entity_poly.entity_id
_entity_poly.type
_entity_poly.pdbx_seq_one_letter_code
_entity_poly.pdbx_strand_id
1 'polypeptide(L)'
;MKKRIIQFLTTYFLFVLLFVLQKPIFMVYYHDLYTNVSLGDYFRVMWHGLPLDLSLAGYLTAIPGLLLIASAWTNSSILRRIRQGYFGVIAFIMACIFIIDLGLYGFWGFRLDATPVFYFFSSPKDAMASVSFWFVLLGILSMLIYAAILYFIFYCVLIREKKPLKIPYRRQNVSLALLLLTAALFIPIRGGFSVSTMNLSKVYFSQDQRMNHAAINPAFSFMYSATHQNNFDKQYRFMDPKIADELFAEMVDKPVAATDSIPQLLNTQRPNIIFIILESFSTHLMETFGGQPNVAVNMDKFAKEGILFSNFYGSSFRTDRGLASIISGYPGQPSTSIMKYPEKTDKRPSIPRSLKNAGYNLEYYYGGDADFTNMRSYLVSSGIEKIISDKDFPLSERTGKWGAQDHVLFQRLMKDLKEEKQKEPFLKLVQTSSSHEPFEVPFHRLDDKILNSFAYADSCVGDFVKQYQETPLWKNTLFVLVPDHQGAYPYPIENPLDGQTIPLILIGGAIKQPLVVDTYASQIDIAATLLAQLGLPHDEFTFSKNIMNPASPHFAYFTRPNYFGMITADNQLVYNLDANTVQLDEGTAKGANLEKGKAFLQKLYDDLAKR
;
A
#
# COMPACT_ATOMS: atom_id res chain seq x y z
N MET A 1 33.97 -30.04 2.04
CA MET A 1 33.42 -28.70 2.09
C MET A 1 32.90 -28.26 0.73
N LYS A 2 33.75 -28.10 -0.32
CA LYS A 2 33.38 -27.57 -1.65
C LYS A 2 32.11 -28.21 -2.25
N LYS A 3 31.99 -29.56 -2.25
CA LYS A 3 30.81 -30.23 -2.81
C LYS A 3 29.48 -29.87 -2.12
N ARG A 4 29.47 -29.70 -0.77
CA ARG A 4 28.27 -29.33 -0.02
C ARG A 4 27.87 -27.90 -0.25
N ILE A 5 28.85 -26.98 -0.35
CA ILE A 5 28.61 -25.58 -0.69
C ILE A 5 28.04 -25.50 -2.12
N ILE A 6 28.62 -26.19 -3.08
CA ILE A 6 28.10 -26.24 -4.45
C ILE A 6 26.67 -26.78 -4.44
N GLN A 7 26.39 -27.86 -3.71
CA GLN A 7 25.06 -28.44 -3.63
C GLN A 7 24.05 -27.48 -3.00
N PHE A 8 24.43 -26.72 -1.97
CA PHE A 8 23.62 -25.68 -1.36
C PHE A 8 23.27 -24.58 -2.39
N LEU A 9 24.28 -24.03 -3.04
CA LEU A 9 24.11 -22.98 -4.05
C LEU A 9 23.30 -23.48 -5.26
N THR A 10 23.58 -24.70 -5.73
CA THR A 10 22.80 -25.32 -6.81
C THR A 10 21.33 -25.47 -6.43
N THR A 11 21.04 -25.85 -5.19
CA THR A 11 19.64 -25.95 -4.70
C THR A 11 18.95 -24.61 -4.77
N TYR A 12 19.58 -23.57 -4.23
CA TYR A 12 19.04 -22.22 -4.22
C TYR A 12 18.78 -21.68 -5.63
N PHE A 13 19.80 -21.69 -6.49
CA PHE A 13 19.67 -21.17 -7.84
C PHE A 13 18.77 -22.01 -8.74
N LEU A 14 18.63 -23.31 -8.48
CA LEU A 14 17.66 -24.15 -9.21
C LEU A 14 16.23 -23.75 -8.87
N PHE A 15 15.90 -23.50 -7.60
CA PHE A 15 14.58 -22.98 -7.24
C PHE A 15 14.32 -21.61 -7.88
N VAL A 16 15.29 -20.70 -7.83
CA VAL A 16 15.16 -19.40 -8.51
C VAL A 16 14.87 -19.57 -9.99
N LEU A 17 15.66 -20.41 -10.68
CA LEU A 17 15.48 -20.66 -12.12
C LEU A 17 14.09 -21.20 -12.44
N LEU A 18 13.60 -22.18 -11.66
CA LEU A 18 12.28 -22.77 -11.87
C LEU A 18 11.17 -21.76 -11.70
N PHE A 19 11.25 -20.89 -10.68
CA PHE A 19 10.28 -19.80 -10.48
C PHE A 19 10.34 -18.75 -11.58
N VAL A 20 11.53 -18.36 -12.01
CA VAL A 20 11.71 -17.41 -13.12
C VAL A 20 11.07 -17.96 -14.40
N LEU A 21 11.25 -19.27 -14.70
CA LEU A 21 10.67 -19.91 -15.90
C LEU A 21 9.14 -20.07 -15.85
N GLN A 22 8.52 -20.05 -14.67
CA GLN A 22 7.05 -20.07 -14.56
C GLN A 22 6.40 -18.82 -15.17
N LYS A 23 7.09 -17.68 -15.16
CA LYS A 23 6.54 -16.41 -15.68
C LYS A 23 6.29 -16.42 -17.18
N PRO A 24 7.26 -16.75 -18.04
CA PRO A 24 6.99 -16.86 -19.46
C PRO A 24 5.98 -17.97 -19.79
N ILE A 25 5.94 -19.08 -19.03
CA ILE A 25 4.92 -20.12 -19.20
C ILE A 25 3.52 -19.54 -18.94
N PHE A 26 3.35 -18.75 -17.87
CA PHE A 26 2.10 -18.05 -17.56
C PHE A 26 1.69 -17.11 -18.69
N MET A 27 2.60 -16.27 -19.19
CA MET A 27 2.30 -15.32 -20.28
C MET A 27 1.94 -16.04 -21.60
N VAL A 28 2.59 -17.18 -21.91
CA VAL A 28 2.25 -17.99 -23.09
C VAL A 28 0.91 -18.68 -22.91
N TYR A 29 0.58 -19.18 -21.72
CA TYR A 29 -0.72 -19.78 -21.43
C TYR A 29 -1.88 -18.79 -21.63
N TYR A 30 -1.69 -17.53 -21.22
CA TYR A 30 -2.63 -16.43 -21.41
C TYR A 30 -2.27 -15.53 -22.60
N HIS A 31 -1.77 -16.11 -23.71
CA HIS A 31 -1.28 -15.37 -24.87
C HIS A 31 -2.27 -14.30 -25.38
N ASP A 32 -3.59 -14.53 -25.28
CA ASP A 32 -4.63 -13.57 -25.69
C ASP A 32 -4.56 -12.26 -24.89
N LEU A 33 -4.11 -12.32 -23.64
CA LEU A 33 -3.89 -11.13 -22.80
C LEU A 33 -2.55 -10.42 -23.10
N TYR A 34 -1.62 -11.11 -23.78
CA TYR A 34 -0.24 -10.66 -24.03
C TYR A 34 0.09 -10.54 -25.53
N THR A 35 -0.92 -10.34 -26.41
CA THR A 35 -0.75 -10.29 -27.88
C THR A 35 0.21 -9.19 -28.34
N ASN A 36 0.27 -8.07 -27.62
CA ASN A 36 1.06 -6.88 -27.99
C ASN A 36 2.37 -6.75 -27.20
N VAL A 37 2.82 -7.81 -26.51
CA VAL A 37 4.06 -7.75 -25.74
C VAL A 37 5.26 -8.20 -26.58
N SER A 38 6.36 -7.48 -26.44
CA SER A 38 7.63 -7.81 -27.08
C SER A 38 8.40 -8.88 -26.33
N LEU A 39 9.39 -9.50 -26.99
CA LEU A 39 10.31 -10.43 -26.31
C LEU A 39 11.04 -9.74 -25.13
N GLY A 40 11.32 -8.44 -25.25
CA GLY A 40 11.90 -7.63 -24.17
C GLY A 40 11.00 -7.57 -22.94
N ASP A 41 9.69 -7.57 -23.10
CA ASP A 41 8.75 -7.53 -21.97
C ASP A 41 8.74 -8.83 -21.17
N TYR A 42 8.96 -10.00 -21.81
CA TYR A 42 9.18 -11.26 -21.09
C TYR A 42 10.40 -11.17 -20.16
N PHE A 43 11.50 -10.58 -20.64
CA PHE A 43 12.69 -10.36 -19.79
C PHE A 43 12.43 -9.34 -18.69
N ARG A 44 11.68 -8.29 -18.96
CA ARG A 44 11.29 -7.30 -17.92
C ARG A 44 10.46 -7.94 -16.83
N VAL A 45 9.47 -8.77 -17.17
CA VAL A 45 8.65 -9.54 -16.22
C VAL A 45 9.50 -10.48 -15.37
N MET A 46 10.42 -11.24 -15.99
CA MET A 46 11.34 -12.13 -15.27
C MET A 46 12.24 -11.34 -14.31
N TRP A 47 12.79 -10.21 -14.76
CA TRP A 47 13.68 -9.37 -13.96
C TRP A 47 12.97 -8.74 -12.77
N HIS A 48 11.82 -8.10 -12.99
CA HIS A 48 11.06 -7.46 -11.92
C HIS A 48 10.41 -8.47 -10.96
N GLY A 49 10.13 -9.69 -11.40
CA GLY A 49 9.64 -10.78 -10.55
C GLY A 49 10.71 -11.46 -9.69
N LEU A 50 12.00 -11.23 -10.00
CA LEU A 50 13.12 -11.89 -9.34
C LEU A 50 13.15 -11.72 -7.80
N PRO A 51 12.81 -10.57 -7.19
CA PRO A 51 12.81 -10.43 -5.75
C PRO A 51 11.96 -11.47 -5.00
N LEU A 52 10.74 -11.75 -5.49
CA LEU A 52 9.87 -12.75 -4.88
C LEU A 52 10.41 -14.17 -5.08
N ASP A 53 11.01 -14.45 -6.24
CA ASP A 53 11.61 -15.75 -6.55
C ASP A 53 12.82 -16.05 -5.65
N LEU A 54 13.68 -15.05 -5.44
CA LEU A 54 14.83 -15.13 -4.53
C LEU A 54 14.39 -15.37 -3.08
N SER A 55 13.34 -14.67 -2.65
CA SER A 55 12.77 -14.83 -1.31
C SER A 55 12.24 -16.23 -1.09
N LEU A 56 11.38 -16.70 -1.98
CA LEU A 56 10.76 -18.03 -1.86
C LEU A 56 11.79 -19.16 -2.00
N ALA A 57 12.76 -19.03 -2.92
CA ALA A 57 13.88 -19.95 -3.01
C ALA A 57 14.68 -20.03 -1.71
N GLY A 58 14.82 -18.92 -1.00
CA GLY A 58 15.42 -18.87 0.33
C GLY A 58 14.68 -19.75 1.35
N TYR A 59 13.36 -19.59 1.45
CA TYR A 59 12.53 -20.44 2.32
C TYR A 59 12.70 -21.93 1.98
N LEU A 60 12.61 -22.29 0.70
CA LEU A 60 12.73 -23.69 0.26
C LEU A 60 14.14 -24.26 0.38
N THR A 61 15.18 -23.43 0.41
CA THR A 61 16.57 -23.89 0.57
C THR A 61 16.97 -24.08 2.03
N ALA A 62 16.26 -23.48 2.98
CA ALA A 62 16.61 -23.56 4.40
C ALA A 62 16.67 -25.02 4.92
N ILE A 63 15.65 -25.83 4.62
CA ILE A 63 15.61 -27.26 5.03
C ILE A 63 16.74 -28.07 4.37
N PRO A 64 16.96 -28.03 3.05
CA PRO A 64 18.14 -28.62 2.43
C PRO A 64 19.47 -28.16 3.04
N GLY A 65 19.59 -26.89 3.41
CA GLY A 65 20.76 -26.36 4.12
C GLY A 65 21.01 -27.09 5.44
N LEU A 66 19.99 -27.25 6.27
CA LEU A 66 20.05 -28.01 7.53
C LEU A 66 20.39 -29.50 7.31
N LEU A 67 19.81 -30.11 6.27
CA LEU A 67 20.13 -31.50 5.90
C LEU A 67 21.59 -31.66 5.43
N LEU A 68 22.16 -30.66 4.76
CA LEU A 68 23.56 -30.62 4.39
C LEU A 68 24.49 -30.49 5.60
N ILE A 69 24.10 -29.72 6.63
CA ILE A 69 24.80 -29.65 7.91
C ILE A 69 24.79 -31.02 8.58
N ALA A 70 23.63 -31.67 8.69
CA ALA A 70 23.50 -33.02 9.26
C ALA A 70 24.37 -34.04 8.49
N SER A 71 24.47 -33.90 7.16
CA SER A 71 25.32 -34.78 6.33
C SER A 71 26.82 -34.68 6.63
N ALA A 72 27.28 -33.63 7.32
CA ALA A 72 28.67 -33.53 7.76
C ALA A 72 28.99 -34.47 8.96
N TRP A 73 27.95 -34.93 9.66
CA TRP A 73 28.07 -35.76 10.85
C TRP A 73 27.65 -37.21 10.63
N THR A 74 26.78 -37.47 9.69
CA THR A 74 26.29 -38.80 9.41
C THR A 74 26.12 -39.03 7.90
N ASN A 75 26.34 -40.25 7.44
CA ASN A 75 26.06 -40.74 6.07
C ASN A 75 24.89 -41.70 6.10
N SER A 76 23.87 -41.45 6.89
CA SER A 76 22.70 -42.29 7.06
C SER A 76 21.86 -42.39 5.77
N SER A 77 21.36 -43.57 5.45
CA SER A 77 20.37 -43.80 4.40
C SER A 77 19.05 -43.06 4.71
N ILE A 78 18.74 -42.87 5.99
CA ILE A 78 17.56 -42.12 6.43
C ILE A 78 17.65 -40.65 6.00
N LEU A 79 18.80 -39.99 6.20
CA LEU A 79 19.00 -38.61 5.78
C LEU A 79 18.82 -38.43 4.26
N ARG A 80 19.26 -39.43 3.48
CA ARG A 80 19.07 -39.45 2.03
C ARG A 80 17.59 -39.59 1.66
N ARG A 81 16.86 -40.50 2.32
CA ARG A 81 15.40 -40.66 2.11
C ARG A 81 14.62 -39.41 2.49
N ILE A 82 14.97 -38.75 3.61
CA ILE A 82 14.37 -37.47 4.02
C ILE A 82 14.58 -36.42 2.92
N ARG A 83 15.79 -36.30 2.38
CA ARG A 83 16.09 -35.35 1.30
C ARG A 83 15.29 -35.67 0.04
N GLN A 84 15.18 -36.94 -0.37
CA GLN A 84 14.36 -37.35 -1.50
C GLN A 84 12.88 -37.03 -1.28
N GLY A 85 12.35 -37.38 -0.11
CA GLY A 85 10.97 -37.06 0.26
C GLY A 85 10.69 -35.55 0.27
N TYR A 86 11.61 -34.75 0.78
CA TYR A 86 11.50 -33.29 0.78
C TYR A 86 11.33 -32.74 -0.65
N PHE A 87 12.22 -33.11 -1.58
CA PHE A 87 12.11 -32.64 -2.96
C PHE A 87 10.88 -33.19 -3.68
N GLY A 88 10.40 -34.38 -3.32
CA GLY A 88 9.14 -34.92 -3.83
C GLY A 88 7.92 -34.11 -3.38
N VAL A 89 7.86 -33.79 -2.09
CA VAL A 89 6.78 -32.95 -1.53
C VAL A 89 6.82 -31.55 -2.11
N ILE A 90 8.00 -30.93 -2.21
CA ILE A 90 8.13 -29.57 -2.77
C ILE A 90 7.77 -29.56 -4.26
N ALA A 91 8.19 -30.56 -5.05
CA ALA A 91 7.80 -30.67 -6.45
C ALA A 91 6.27 -30.74 -6.61
N PHE A 92 5.60 -31.50 -5.76
CA PHE A 92 4.15 -31.62 -5.77
C PHE A 92 3.47 -30.31 -5.38
N ILE A 93 3.90 -29.66 -4.28
CA ILE A 93 3.33 -28.37 -3.82
C ILE A 93 3.53 -27.28 -4.89
N MET A 94 4.72 -27.16 -5.47
CA MET A 94 4.99 -26.19 -6.54
C MET A 94 4.11 -26.43 -7.75
N ALA A 95 3.88 -27.69 -8.12
CA ALA A 95 3.01 -28.04 -9.23
C ALA A 95 1.54 -27.72 -8.93
N CYS A 96 1.05 -28.06 -7.74
CA CYS A 96 -0.31 -27.72 -7.31
C CYS A 96 -0.54 -26.22 -7.41
N ILE A 97 0.32 -25.41 -6.77
CA ILE A 97 0.17 -23.96 -6.73
C ILE A 97 0.19 -23.36 -8.15
N PHE A 98 1.14 -23.76 -8.98
CA PHE A 98 1.28 -23.18 -10.32
C PHE A 98 0.13 -23.59 -11.27
N ILE A 99 -0.32 -24.84 -11.25
CA ILE A 99 -1.42 -25.30 -12.12
C ILE A 99 -2.75 -24.71 -11.65
N ILE A 100 -3.00 -24.61 -10.33
CA ILE A 100 -4.19 -23.95 -9.79
C ILE A 100 -4.18 -22.46 -10.16
N ASP A 101 -3.04 -21.78 -10.03
CA ASP A 101 -2.86 -20.39 -10.45
C ASP A 101 -3.20 -20.19 -11.93
N LEU A 102 -2.65 -21.03 -12.83
CA LEU A 102 -2.99 -21.01 -14.24
C LEU A 102 -4.48 -21.24 -14.51
N GLY A 103 -5.13 -22.11 -13.77
CA GLY A 103 -6.56 -22.40 -13.94
C GLY A 103 -7.47 -21.28 -13.43
N LEU A 104 -7.10 -20.61 -12.35
CA LEU A 104 -7.97 -19.66 -11.66
C LEU A 104 -7.78 -18.20 -12.07
N TYR A 105 -6.62 -17.82 -12.59
CA TYR A 105 -6.33 -16.43 -12.95
C TYR A 105 -7.36 -15.82 -13.92
N GLY A 106 -7.85 -16.59 -14.90
CA GLY A 106 -8.87 -16.15 -15.84
C GLY A 106 -10.22 -15.82 -15.19
N PHE A 107 -10.52 -16.42 -14.03
CA PHE A 107 -11.76 -16.17 -13.28
C PHE A 107 -11.60 -15.05 -12.24
N TRP A 108 -10.44 -15.02 -11.55
CA TRP A 108 -10.20 -14.12 -10.43
C TRP A 108 -9.54 -12.79 -10.85
N GLY A 109 -8.84 -12.79 -11.99
CA GLY A 109 -8.13 -11.62 -12.50
C GLY A 109 -6.90 -11.22 -11.66
N PHE A 110 -6.46 -12.09 -10.73
CA PHE A 110 -5.26 -11.90 -9.90
C PHE A 110 -4.53 -13.24 -9.72
N ARG A 111 -3.25 -13.20 -9.32
CA ARG A 111 -2.46 -14.41 -9.06
C ARG A 111 -2.97 -15.13 -7.82
N LEU A 112 -2.76 -16.43 -7.77
CA LEU A 112 -3.30 -17.29 -6.71
C LEU A 112 -3.06 -16.72 -5.31
N ASP A 113 -4.15 -16.53 -4.60
CA ASP A 113 -4.19 -16.21 -3.18
C ASP A 113 -4.81 -17.37 -2.37
N ALA A 114 -5.01 -17.19 -1.07
CA ALA A 114 -5.57 -18.24 -0.22
C ALA A 114 -7.09 -18.35 -0.33
N THR A 115 -7.79 -17.42 -0.99
CA THR A 115 -9.25 -17.37 -1.09
C THR A 115 -9.85 -18.62 -1.73
N PRO A 116 -9.36 -19.15 -2.88
CA PRO A 116 -9.91 -20.36 -3.47
C PRO A 116 -9.81 -21.60 -2.58
N VAL A 117 -8.71 -21.71 -1.84
CA VAL A 117 -8.49 -22.82 -0.90
C VAL A 117 -9.49 -22.73 0.25
N PHE A 118 -9.70 -21.51 0.76
CA PHE A 118 -10.70 -21.27 1.82
C PHE A 118 -12.12 -21.61 1.34
N TYR A 119 -12.51 -21.17 0.12
CA TYR A 119 -13.80 -21.51 -0.49
C TYR A 119 -13.97 -23.01 -0.67
N PHE A 120 -12.94 -23.69 -1.13
CA PHE A 120 -13.01 -25.14 -1.30
C PHE A 120 -13.26 -25.89 0.01
N PHE A 121 -12.68 -25.44 1.12
CA PHE A 121 -12.92 -26.07 2.43
C PHE A 121 -14.23 -25.64 3.11
N SER A 122 -14.69 -24.42 2.87
CA SER A 122 -15.93 -23.91 3.50
C SER A 122 -17.20 -24.34 2.76
N SER A 123 -17.18 -24.38 1.42
CA SER A 123 -18.32 -24.70 0.56
C SER A 123 -17.87 -25.54 -0.66
N PRO A 124 -17.46 -26.81 -0.47
CA PRO A 124 -16.91 -27.64 -1.57
C PRO A 124 -17.88 -27.80 -2.73
N LYS A 125 -19.19 -27.91 -2.46
CA LYS A 125 -20.22 -28.08 -3.50
C LYS A 125 -20.33 -26.85 -4.39
N ASP A 126 -20.29 -25.66 -3.81
CA ASP A 126 -20.41 -24.40 -4.54
C ASP A 126 -19.13 -24.11 -5.34
N ALA A 127 -17.98 -24.41 -4.75
CA ALA A 127 -16.68 -24.28 -5.41
C ALA A 127 -16.59 -25.19 -6.67
N MET A 128 -17.19 -26.37 -6.63
CA MET A 128 -17.20 -27.33 -7.75
C MET A 128 -18.35 -27.09 -8.74
N ALA A 129 -19.40 -26.39 -8.36
CA ALA A 129 -20.59 -26.18 -9.22
C ALA A 129 -20.29 -25.35 -10.48
N SER A 130 -19.28 -24.48 -10.40
CA SER A 130 -18.88 -23.57 -11.49
C SER A 130 -17.82 -24.17 -12.44
N VAL A 131 -17.34 -25.40 -12.19
CA VAL A 131 -16.20 -25.98 -12.89
C VAL A 131 -16.60 -27.29 -13.58
N SER A 132 -16.26 -27.44 -14.88
CA SER A 132 -16.58 -28.69 -15.60
C SER A 132 -15.71 -29.86 -15.12
N PHE A 133 -16.26 -31.06 -15.15
CA PHE A 133 -15.52 -32.30 -14.83
C PHE A 133 -14.22 -32.43 -15.63
N TRP A 134 -14.26 -32.13 -16.93
CA TRP A 134 -13.08 -32.21 -17.80
C TRP A 134 -11.99 -31.19 -17.41
N PHE A 135 -12.36 -30.00 -16.98
CA PHE A 135 -11.41 -29.00 -16.52
C PHE A 135 -10.66 -29.49 -15.27
N VAL A 136 -11.37 -30.06 -14.31
CA VAL A 136 -10.78 -30.63 -13.09
C VAL A 136 -9.86 -31.81 -13.42
N LEU A 137 -10.31 -32.74 -14.29
CA LEU A 137 -9.53 -33.91 -14.68
C LEU A 137 -8.24 -33.50 -15.39
N LEU A 138 -8.32 -32.58 -16.35
CA LEU A 138 -7.15 -32.05 -17.06
C LEU A 138 -6.20 -31.29 -16.13
N GLY A 139 -6.76 -30.51 -15.17
CA GLY A 139 -5.99 -29.85 -14.14
C GLY A 139 -5.18 -30.82 -13.28
N ILE A 140 -5.82 -31.89 -12.78
CA ILE A 140 -5.14 -32.95 -11.99
C ILE A 140 -4.05 -33.63 -12.83
N LEU A 141 -4.34 -33.99 -14.08
CA LEU A 141 -3.36 -34.63 -14.95
C LEU A 141 -2.16 -33.71 -15.20
N SER A 142 -2.40 -32.44 -15.52
CA SER A 142 -1.35 -31.43 -15.73
C SER A 142 -0.50 -31.23 -14.47
N MET A 143 -1.13 -31.20 -13.30
CA MET A 143 -0.46 -31.09 -12.00
C MET A 143 0.48 -32.30 -11.76
N LEU A 144 0.02 -33.52 -12.00
CA LEU A 144 0.83 -34.74 -11.84
C LEU A 144 2.00 -34.78 -12.83
N ILE A 145 1.76 -34.40 -14.09
CA ILE A 145 2.82 -34.33 -15.12
C ILE A 145 3.86 -33.29 -14.71
N TYR A 146 3.43 -32.07 -14.30
CA TYR A 146 4.36 -31.01 -13.92
C TYR A 146 5.13 -31.39 -12.65
N ALA A 147 4.48 -32.01 -11.66
CA ALA A 147 5.14 -32.54 -10.47
C ALA A 147 6.21 -33.58 -10.81
N ALA A 148 5.91 -34.48 -11.74
CA ALA A 148 6.87 -35.50 -12.22
C ALA A 148 8.08 -34.83 -12.92
N ILE A 149 7.85 -33.82 -13.76
CA ILE A 149 8.91 -33.05 -14.42
C ILE A 149 9.80 -32.36 -13.37
N LEU A 150 9.22 -31.65 -12.41
CA LEU A 150 9.97 -30.97 -11.34
C LEU A 150 10.78 -31.99 -10.52
N TYR A 151 10.16 -33.09 -10.10
CA TYR A 151 10.86 -34.12 -9.35
C TYR A 151 12.00 -34.77 -10.17
N PHE A 152 11.79 -34.99 -11.47
CA PHE A 152 12.84 -35.50 -12.36
C PHE A 152 14.03 -34.52 -12.44
N ILE A 153 13.76 -33.21 -12.54
CA ILE A 153 14.81 -32.18 -12.52
C ILE A 153 15.55 -32.23 -11.18
N PHE A 154 14.84 -32.25 -10.05
CA PHE A 154 15.47 -32.36 -8.72
C PHE A 154 16.26 -33.67 -8.60
N TYR A 155 15.74 -34.77 -9.11
CA TYR A 155 16.44 -36.04 -9.10
C TYR A 155 17.76 -35.96 -9.87
N CYS A 156 17.74 -35.46 -11.09
CA CYS A 156 18.93 -35.36 -11.93
C CYS A 156 20.00 -34.40 -11.38
N VAL A 157 19.58 -33.26 -10.84
CA VAL A 157 20.49 -32.17 -10.45
C VAL A 157 20.93 -32.31 -8.98
N LEU A 158 20.00 -32.65 -8.07
CA LEU A 158 20.23 -32.56 -6.62
C LEU A 158 20.32 -33.91 -5.92
N ILE A 159 19.57 -34.93 -6.40
CA ILE A 159 19.42 -36.20 -5.68
C ILE A 159 20.36 -37.27 -6.19
N ARG A 160 20.54 -37.36 -7.53
CA ARG A 160 21.38 -38.37 -8.19
C ARG A 160 22.85 -38.16 -7.87
N GLU A 161 23.31 -38.73 -6.78
CA GLU A 161 24.74 -38.70 -6.40
C GLU A 161 25.50 -39.83 -7.08
N LYS A 162 26.51 -39.48 -7.90
CA LYS A 162 27.46 -40.49 -8.47
C LYS A 162 28.33 -41.13 -7.38
N LYS A 163 28.59 -40.44 -6.28
CA LYS A 163 29.34 -40.93 -5.12
C LYS A 163 28.79 -40.27 -3.83
N PRO A 164 28.55 -41.02 -2.74
CA PRO A 164 28.07 -40.48 -1.47
C PRO A 164 29.02 -39.44 -0.91
N LEU A 165 28.45 -38.44 -0.21
CA LEU A 165 29.22 -37.42 0.44
C LEU A 165 30.00 -38.02 1.62
N LYS A 166 31.33 -38.02 1.56
CA LYS A 166 32.18 -38.50 2.67
C LYS A 166 32.04 -37.56 3.87
N ILE A 167 32.07 -38.11 5.09
CA ILE A 167 32.15 -37.30 6.32
C ILE A 167 33.49 -36.55 6.29
N PRO A 168 33.48 -35.21 6.44
CA PRO A 168 34.71 -34.41 6.35
C PRO A 168 35.51 -34.51 7.66
N TYR A 169 36.83 -34.47 7.56
CA TYR A 169 37.73 -34.48 8.74
C TYR A 169 37.44 -33.27 9.67
N ARG A 170 37.28 -32.05 9.10
CA ARG A 170 36.91 -30.81 9.81
C ARG A 170 35.41 -30.55 9.77
N ARG A 171 34.60 -31.47 10.35
CA ARG A 171 33.14 -31.39 10.31
C ARG A 171 32.57 -30.11 10.94
N GLN A 172 33.19 -29.60 12.01
CA GLN A 172 32.76 -28.34 12.65
C GLN A 172 32.89 -27.14 11.72
N ASN A 173 34.02 -26.99 11.01
CA ASN A 173 34.22 -25.89 10.06
C ASN A 173 33.26 -25.99 8.88
N VAL A 174 32.95 -27.20 8.42
CA VAL A 174 31.97 -27.43 7.33
C VAL A 174 30.57 -27.08 7.81
N SER A 175 30.21 -27.48 9.05
CA SER A 175 28.91 -27.16 9.64
C SER A 175 28.77 -25.65 9.86
N LEU A 176 29.81 -24.98 10.36
CA LEU A 176 29.81 -23.52 10.55
C LEU A 176 29.62 -22.80 9.20
N ALA A 177 30.36 -23.19 8.15
CA ALA A 177 30.23 -22.58 6.84
C ALA A 177 28.82 -22.77 6.24
N LEU A 178 28.23 -23.95 6.39
CA LEU A 178 26.86 -24.22 5.93
C LEU A 178 25.81 -23.51 6.78
N LEU A 179 26.03 -23.38 8.08
CA LEU A 179 25.17 -22.62 8.98
C LEU A 179 25.15 -21.14 8.59
N LEU A 180 26.32 -20.57 8.34
CA LEU A 180 26.43 -19.17 7.88
C LEU A 180 25.75 -18.96 6.52
N LEU A 181 25.90 -19.90 5.59
CA LEU A 181 25.20 -19.84 4.29
C LEU A 181 23.68 -19.97 4.47
N THR A 182 23.22 -20.86 5.36
CA THR A 182 21.79 -21.02 5.65
C THR A 182 21.24 -19.78 6.36
N ALA A 183 21.96 -19.20 7.28
CA ALA A 183 21.61 -17.94 7.92
C ALA A 183 21.57 -16.77 6.91
N ALA A 184 22.49 -16.75 5.95
CA ALA A 184 22.53 -15.72 4.91
C ALA A 184 21.30 -15.74 3.99
N LEU A 185 20.54 -16.85 3.93
CA LEU A 185 19.24 -16.90 3.23
C LEU A 185 18.23 -15.92 3.83
N PHE A 186 18.42 -15.49 5.08
CA PHE A 186 17.59 -14.47 5.69
C PHE A 186 17.57 -13.16 4.87
N ILE A 187 18.67 -12.82 4.20
CA ILE A 187 18.78 -11.61 3.39
C ILE A 187 17.78 -11.61 2.23
N PRO A 188 17.76 -12.61 1.30
CA PRO A 188 16.77 -12.65 0.24
C PRO A 188 15.35 -12.93 0.76
N ILE A 189 15.19 -13.72 1.84
CA ILE A 189 13.89 -13.96 2.47
C ILE A 189 13.27 -12.64 2.93
N ARG A 190 14.04 -11.79 3.62
CA ARG A 190 13.58 -10.49 4.10
C ARG A 190 13.41 -9.46 2.96
N GLY A 191 14.09 -9.61 1.84
CA GLY A 191 14.07 -8.67 0.72
C GLY A 191 15.18 -7.63 0.75
N GLY A 192 16.31 -7.94 1.42
CA GLY A 192 17.47 -7.05 1.53
C GLY A 192 17.52 -6.31 2.86
N PHE A 193 18.15 -5.13 2.87
CA PHE A 193 18.42 -4.32 4.06
C PHE A 193 17.56 -3.04 4.13
N SER A 194 16.63 -2.83 3.19
CA SER A 194 15.71 -1.68 3.19
C SER A 194 14.73 -1.74 4.37
N VAL A 195 14.02 -0.65 4.61
CA VAL A 195 13.00 -0.56 5.68
C VAL A 195 11.87 -1.57 5.41
N SER A 196 11.44 -1.70 4.16
CA SER A 196 10.40 -2.65 3.78
C SER A 196 10.90 -4.10 3.82
N THR A 197 10.06 -4.97 4.36
CA THR A 197 10.21 -6.42 4.19
C THR A 197 9.72 -6.86 2.81
N MET A 198 9.97 -8.14 2.45
CA MET A 198 9.47 -8.69 1.20
C MET A 198 7.94 -8.67 1.17
N ASN A 199 7.38 -8.09 0.11
CA ASN A 199 5.95 -7.99 -0.14
C ASN A 199 5.68 -7.92 -1.65
N LEU A 200 4.40 -7.98 -2.06
CA LEU A 200 4.01 -8.01 -3.47
C LEU A 200 4.35 -6.71 -4.22
N SER A 201 4.45 -5.58 -3.52
CA SER A 201 4.75 -4.27 -4.13
C SER A 201 6.08 -4.23 -4.89
N LYS A 202 7.05 -5.05 -4.45
CA LYS A 202 8.41 -5.06 -5.03
C LYS A 202 8.47 -5.47 -6.51
N VAL A 203 7.39 -6.04 -7.04
CA VAL A 203 7.33 -6.48 -8.45
C VAL A 203 6.43 -5.59 -9.32
N TYR A 204 5.83 -4.55 -8.74
CA TYR A 204 5.01 -3.60 -9.50
C TYR A 204 5.89 -2.59 -10.24
N PHE A 205 5.87 -2.63 -11.57
CA PHE A 205 6.75 -1.83 -12.43
C PHE A 205 6.06 -1.25 -13.67
N SER A 206 4.82 -1.61 -13.94
CA SER A 206 4.10 -1.26 -15.15
C SER A 206 2.71 -0.71 -14.85
N GLN A 207 2.23 0.20 -15.69
CA GLN A 207 0.83 0.64 -15.69
C GLN A 207 -0.11 -0.44 -16.23
N ASP A 208 0.38 -1.36 -17.07
CA ASP A 208 -0.37 -2.55 -17.43
C ASP A 208 -0.30 -3.56 -16.27
N GLN A 209 -1.42 -3.69 -15.54
CA GLN A 209 -1.52 -4.58 -14.39
C GLN A 209 -1.22 -6.03 -14.74
N ARG A 210 -1.53 -6.45 -15.98
CA ARG A 210 -1.23 -7.81 -16.45
C ARG A 210 0.27 -8.11 -16.39
N MET A 211 1.12 -7.10 -16.69
CA MET A 211 2.58 -7.23 -16.60
C MET A 211 3.05 -7.39 -15.14
N ASN A 212 2.44 -6.64 -14.22
CA ASN A 212 2.71 -6.78 -12.78
C ASN A 212 2.27 -8.16 -12.28
N HIS A 213 1.08 -8.61 -12.67
CA HIS A 213 0.58 -9.95 -12.33
C HIS A 213 1.50 -11.04 -12.86
N ALA A 214 1.96 -10.96 -14.11
CA ALA A 214 2.92 -11.93 -14.67
C ALA A 214 4.23 -12.00 -13.87
N ALA A 215 4.66 -10.88 -13.27
CA ALA A 215 5.88 -10.82 -12.45
C ALA A 215 5.70 -11.42 -11.04
N ILE A 216 4.47 -11.50 -10.52
CA ILE A 216 4.18 -12.08 -9.20
C ILE A 216 4.46 -13.59 -9.22
N ASN A 217 5.19 -14.06 -8.22
CA ASN A 217 5.35 -15.50 -7.96
C ASN A 217 4.08 -16.04 -7.27
N PRO A 218 3.36 -17.02 -7.85
CA PRO A 218 2.08 -17.47 -7.29
C PRO A 218 2.22 -18.16 -5.94
N ALA A 219 3.33 -18.84 -5.68
CA ALA A 219 3.55 -19.48 -4.39
C ALA A 219 3.88 -18.45 -3.29
N PHE A 220 4.57 -17.36 -3.64
CA PHE A 220 4.75 -16.23 -2.72
C PHE A 220 3.42 -15.51 -2.45
N SER A 221 2.62 -15.24 -3.49
CA SER A 221 1.30 -14.62 -3.36
C SER A 221 0.38 -15.43 -2.44
N PHE A 222 0.32 -16.74 -2.66
CA PHE A 222 -0.43 -17.67 -1.81
C PHE A 222 0.05 -17.64 -0.35
N MET A 223 1.35 -17.74 -0.12
CA MET A 223 1.93 -17.70 1.23
C MET A 223 1.66 -16.35 1.91
N TYR A 224 1.80 -15.25 1.17
CA TYR A 224 1.56 -13.91 1.67
C TYR A 224 0.10 -13.72 2.07
N SER A 225 -0.85 -14.07 1.21
CA SER A 225 -2.27 -13.96 1.49
C SER A 225 -2.72 -14.88 2.63
N ALA A 226 -2.22 -16.12 2.69
CA ALA A 226 -2.53 -17.07 3.76
C ALA A 226 -2.12 -16.55 5.16
N THR A 227 -1.06 -15.74 5.24
CA THR A 227 -0.60 -15.13 6.50
C THR A 227 -1.29 -13.79 6.81
N HIS A 228 -2.01 -13.20 5.84
CA HIS A 228 -2.70 -11.91 5.96
C HIS A 228 -4.23 -12.04 5.78
N GLN A 229 -4.80 -13.23 5.91
CA GLN A 229 -6.23 -13.43 5.75
C GLN A 229 -7.05 -12.72 6.83
N ASN A 230 -8.07 -11.97 6.36
CA ASN A 230 -9.13 -11.42 7.18
C ASN A 230 -10.48 -11.78 6.56
N ASN A 231 -11.38 -12.30 7.37
CA ASN A 231 -12.75 -12.60 6.95
C ASN A 231 -13.59 -11.32 7.10
N PHE A 232 -13.53 -10.44 6.08
CA PHE A 232 -14.17 -9.12 6.12
C PHE A 232 -15.70 -9.22 6.20
N ASP A 233 -16.32 -10.23 5.61
CA ASP A 233 -17.76 -10.43 5.58
C ASP A 233 -18.34 -10.82 6.95
N LYS A 234 -17.50 -11.21 7.92
CA LYS A 234 -17.91 -11.54 9.30
C LYS A 234 -17.53 -10.47 10.32
N GLN A 235 -16.72 -9.49 9.93
CA GLN A 235 -16.28 -8.43 10.85
C GLN A 235 -17.28 -7.27 10.88
N TYR A 236 -17.45 -6.67 12.06
CA TYR A 236 -18.26 -5.46 12.27
C TYR A 236 -19.70 -5.59 11.75
N ARG A 237 -20.37 -6.67 12.14
CA ARG A 237 -21.79 -6.93 11.87
C ARG A 237 -22.63 -6.40 13.02
N PHE A 238 -23.05 -5.13 12.93
CA PHE A 238 -23.79 -4.45 14.00
C PHE A 238 -25.30 -4.55 13.85
N MET A 239 -25.80 -4.67 12.61
CA MET A 239 -27.22 -4.60 12.29
C MET A 239 -27.56 -5.40 11.03
N ASP A 240 -28.87 -5.54 10.76
CA ASP A 240 -29.36 -6.13 9.51
C ASP A 240 -28.78 -5.37 8.30
N PRO A 241 -28.32 -6.06 7.25
CA PRO A 241 -27.74 -5.41 6.07
C PRO A 241 -28.64 -4.36 5.41
N LYS A 242 -29.96 -4.57 5.41
CA LYS A 242 -30.90 -3.59 4.83
C LYS A 242 -30.95 -2.30 5.64
N ILE A 243 -30.94 -2.41 6.97
CA ILE A 243 -30.90 -1.24 7.87
C ILE A 243 -29.58 -0.48 7.66
N ALA A 244 -28.47 -1.22 7.55
CA ALA A 244 -27.17 -0.60 7.26
C ALA A 244 -27.17 0.12 5.90
N ASP A 245 -27.82 -0.46 4.87
CA ASP A 245 -27.94 0.16 3.54
C ASP A 245 -28.78 1.45 3.59
N GLU A 246 -29.91 1.44 4.31
CA GLU A 246 -30.78 2.62 4.48
C GLU A 246 -30.04 3.75 5.20
N LEU A 247 -29.40 3.47 6.33
CA LEU A 247 -28.62 4.46 7.09
C LEU A 247 -27.43 4.99 6.26
N PHE A 248 -26.74 4.12 5.53
CA PHE A 248 -25.61 4.51 4.70
C PHE A 248 -26.04 5.41 3.53
N ALA A 249 -27.22 5.15 2.94
CA ALA A 249 -27.77 5.97 1.87
C ALA A 249 -28.04 7.44 2.30
N GLU A 250 -28.22 7.69 3.61
CA GLU A 250 -28.30 9.05 4.15
C GLU A 250 -26.93 9.75 4.22
N MET A 251 -25.83 8.97 4.25
CA MET A 251 -24.47 9.46 4.50
C MET A 251 -23.62 9.64 3.23
N VAL A 252 -24.10 9.22 2.07
CA VAL A 252 -23.39 9.39 0.80
C VAL A 252 -23.56 10.81 0.24
N ASP A 253 -22.67 11.17 -0.68
CA ASP A 253 -22.76 12.44 -1.40
C ASP A 253 -24.10 12.58 -2.12
N LYS A 254 -24.59 13.81 -2.24
CA LYS A 254 -25.90 14.09 -2.84
C LYS A 254 -25.74 14.86 -4.16
N PRO A 255 -26.66 14.65 -5.11
CA PRO A 255 -26.73 15.52 -6.26
C PRO A 255 -26.94 16.98 -5.82
N VAL A 256 -26.34 17.90 -6.54
CA VAL A 256 -26.58 19.34 -6.31
C VAL A 256 -28.02 19.65 -6.66
N ALA A 257 -28.75 20.27 -5.74
CA ALA A 257 -30.11 20.71 -6.03
C ALA A 257 -30.12 21.75 -7.16
N ALA A 258 -31.15 21.73 -8.02
CA ALA A 258 -31.24 22.64 -9.17
C ALA A 258 -31.25 24.13 -8.77
N THR A 259 -31.58 24.43 -7.51
CA THR A 259 -31.58 25.78 -6.93
C THR A 259 -30.23 26.18 -6.31
N ASP A 260 -29.34 25.22 -6.10
CA ASP A 260 -28.10 25.44 -5.39
C ASP A 260 -26.91 25.55 -6.33
N SER A 261 -25.93 26.35 -5.97
CA SER A 261 -24.64 26.43 -6.64
C SER A 261 -23.54 25.99 -5.71
N ILE A 262 -22.68 25.08 -6.15
CA ILE A 262 -21.47 24.74 -5.40
C ILE A 262 -20.50 25.93 -5.45
N PRO A 263 -20.07 26.47 -4.30
CA PRO A 263 -19.06 27.52 -4.27
C PRO A 263 -17.78 27.06 -5.00
N GLN A 264 -17.38 27.84 -6.00
CA GLN A 264 -16.15 27.57 -6.75
C GLN A 264 -14.96 28.18 -6.02
N LEU A 265 -14.08 27.33 -5.53
CA LEU A 265 -12.85 27.72 -4.81
C LEU A 265 -11.73 28.12 -5.77
N LEU A 266 -11.76 27.57 -7.00
CA LEU A 266 -10.72 27.73 -8.01
C LEU A 266 -11.13 28.74 -9.10
N ASN A 267 -10.15 29.46 -9.63
CA ASN A 267 -10.33 30.35 -10.78
C ASN A 267 -10.16 29.63 -12.13
N THR A 268 -9.81 28.35 -12.12
CA THR A 268 -9.65 27.48 -13.30
C THR A 268 -10.05 26.05 -12.97
N GLN A 269 -10.55 25.31 -13.97
CA GLN A 269 -10.87 23.89 -13.85
C GLN A 269 -9.71 22.96 -14.25
N ARG A 270 -8.61 23.51 -14.76
CA ARG A 270 -7.44 22.72 -15.19
C ARG A 270 -6.13 23.25 -14.61
N PRO A 271 -6.02 23.43 -13.29
CA PRO A 271 -4.75 23.81 -12.68
C PRO A 271 -3.74 22.66 -12.73
N ASN A 272 -2.46 22.98 -12.63
CA ASN A 272 -1.47 22.03 -12.12
C ASN A 272 -1.80 21.78 -10.65
N ILE A 273 -1.57 20.56 -10.16
CA ILE A 273 -1.90 20.19 -8.80
C ILE A 273 -0.66 19.59 -8.12
N ILE A 274 -0.32 20.12 -6.95
CA ILE A 274 0.74 19.60 -6.10
C ILE A 274 0.13 19.27 -4.74
N PHE A 275 0.04 17.98 -4.42
CA PHE A 275 -0.25 17.54 -3.06
C PHE A 275 1.05 17.51 -2.27
N ILE A 276 1.05 18.12 -1.10
CA ILE A 276 2.09 17.93 -0.09
C ILE A 276 1.45 17.17 1.07
N ILE A 277 1.78 15.89 1.16
CA ILE A 277 1.29 14.98 2.19
C ILE A 277 2.30 15.00 3.33
N LEU A 278 1.89 15.57 4.46
CA LEU A 278 2.76 15.82 5.62
C LEU A 278 2.74 14.62 6.57
N GLU A 279 3.89 14.02 6.80
CA GLU A 279 4.05 12.89 7.72
C GLU A 279 3.70 13.27 9.16
N SER A 280 2.70 12.58 9.73
CA SER A 280 2.32 12.66 11.15
C SER A 280 1.92 14.04 11.68
N PHE A 281 1.59 15.00 10.83
CA PHE A 281 1.33 16.40 11.19
C PHE A 281 -0.09 16.59 11.75
N SER A 282 -0.29 17.58 12.64
CA SER A 282 -1.60 17.84 13.26
C SER A 282 -1.84 19.31 13.53
N THR A 283 -3.09 19.66 13.86
CA THR A 283 -3.47 21.00 14.31
C THR A 283 -2.78 21.43 15.61
N HIS A 284 -2.35 20.50 16.45
CA HIS A 284 -1.60 20.76 17.68
C HIS A 284 -0.23 21.41 17.47
N LEU A 285 0.27 21.39 16.23
CA LEU A 285 1.56 21.99 15.83
C LEU A 285 1.39 23.43 15.29
N MET A 286 0.14 23.93 15.15
CA MET A 286 -0.19 25.19 14.49
C MET A 286 -0.80 26.20 15.47
N GLU A 287 -0.25 27.40 15.53
CA GLU A 287 -0.79 28.52 16.34
C GLU A 287 -2.21 28.91 15.91
N THR A 288 -2.53 28.76 14.61
CA THR A 288 -3.88 29.02 14.07
C THR A 288 -4.98 28.22 14.77
N PHE A 289 -4.64 27.04 15.29
CA PHE A 289 -5.55 26.17 16.05
C PHE A 289 -5.31 26.19 17.57
N GLY A 290 -4.49 27.09 18.07
CA GLY A 290 -4.10 27.13 19.47
C GLY A 290 -3.02 26.12 19.86
N GLY A 291 -2.32 25.55 18.87
CA GLY A 291 -1.23 24.59 19.07
C GLY A 291 0.11 25.25 19.44
N GLN A 292 1.20 24.52 19.27
CA GLN A 292 2.54 24.91 19.69
C GLN A 292 3.08 26.10 18.89
N PRO A 293 3.56 27.15 19.55
CA PRO A 293 4.14 28.32 18.86
C PRO A 293 5.49 27.97 18.22
N ASN A 294 5.81 28.68 17.13
CA ASN A 294 7.08 28.55 16.38
C ASN A 294 7.38 27.18 15.79
N VAL A 295 6.43 26.26 15.71
CA VAL A 295 6.61 24.95 15.06
C VAL A 295 6.24 25.04 13.58
N ALA A 296 5.01 25.39 13.27
CA ALA A 296 4.43 25.35 11.92
C ALA A 296 4.23 26.74 11.31
N VAL A 297 5.26 27.57 11.34
CA VAL A 297 5.19 29.00 10.96
C VAL A 297 4.73 29.21 9.51
N ASN A 298 5.16 28.35 8.60
CA ASN A 298 4.75 28.43 7.20
C ASN A 298 3.33 27.92 7.00
N MET A 299 2.94 26.81 7.64
CA MET A 299 1.57 26.31 7.59
C MET A 299 0.58 27.32 8.20
N ASP A 300 0.92 27.99 9.29
CA ASP A 300 0.12 29.09 9.88
C ASP A 300 -0.03 30.27 8.91
N LYS A 301 1.02 30.62 8.19
CA LYS A 301 0.96 31.64 7.13
C LYS A 301 0.03 31.18 5.99
N PHE A 302 0.19 29.96 5.52
CA PHE A 302 -0.62 29.41 4.43
C PHE A 302 -2.10 29.29 4.81
N ALA A 303 -2.41 28.98 6.06
CA ALA A 303 -3.78 28.97 6.58
C ALA A 303 -4.47 30.35 6.51
N LYS A 304 -3.70 31.43 6.67
CA LYS A 304 -4.20 32.80 6.57
C LYS A 304 -4.31 33.31 5.13
N GLU A 305 -3.40 32.89 4.27
CA GLU A 305 -3.31 33.35 2.87
C GLU A 305 -4.09 32.47 1.89
N GLY A 306 -4.50 31.28 2.30
CA GLY A 306 -5.16 30.26 1.49
C GLY A 306 -6.59 29.96 1.89
N ILE A 307 -7.06 28.78 1.50
CA ILE A 307 -8.35 28.22 1.93
C ILE A 307 -8.07 27.20 3.03
N LEU A 308 -8.56 27.49 4.23
CA LEU A 308 -8.42 26.65 5.41
C LEU A 308 -9.72 25.89 5.69
N PHE A 309 -9.64 24.56 5.79
CA PHE A 309 -10.73 23.73 6.32
C PHE A 309 -10.48 23.54 7.82
N SER A 310 -11.27 24.21 8.66
CA SER A 310 -11.00 24.31 10.10
C SER A 310 -11.49 23.11 10.91
N ASN A 311 -12.55 22.40 10.46
CA ASN A 311 -13.10 21.21 11.10
C ASN A 311 -12.77 19.96 10.27
N PHE A 312 -11.46 19.69 10.12
CA PHE A 312 -10.98 18.61 9.26
C PHE A 312 -10.23 17.54 10.05
N TYR A 313 -10.50 16.27 9.72
CA TYR A 313 -10.05 15.13 10.51
C TYR A 313 -9.33 14.08 9.67
N GLY A 314 -8.31 13.46 10.27
CA GLY A 314 -7.66 12.26 9.73
C GLY A 314 -8.61 11.05 9.78
N SER A 315 -8.61 10.25 8.72
CA SER A 315 -9.45 9.07 8.64
C SER A 315 -8.94 7.89 9.50
N SER A 316 -7.65 7.91 9.88
CA SER A 316 -7.02 6.83 10.66
C SER A 316 -5.69 7.29 11.27
N PHE A 317 -4.79 6.36 11.59
CA PHE A 317 -3.63 6.53 12.48
C PHE A 317 -2.29 6.09 11.87
N ARG A 318 -2.23 5.81 10.57
CA ARG A 318 -1.01 5.40 9.86
C ARG A 318 -1.03 5.82 8.41
N THR A 319 0.14 6.03 7.85
CA THR A 319 0.39 6.45 6.47
C THR A 319 -0.35 5.61 5.42
N ASP A 320 -0.31 4.27 5.54
CA ASP A 320 -0.95 3.36 4.58
C ASP A 320 -2.49 3.49 4.53
N ARG A 321 -3.11 3.96 5.60
CA ARG A 321 -4.54 4.27 5.67
C ARG A 321 -4.83 5.70 5.23
N GLY A 322 -4.03 6.65 5.70
CA GLY A 322 -4.15 8.06 5.33
C GLY A 322 -4.01 8.28 3.82
N LEU A 323 -3.01 7.65 3.19
CA LEU A 323 -2.83 7.70 1.74
C LEU A 323 -4.04 7.15 0.98
N ALA A 324 -4.61 6.02 1.43
CA ALA A 324 -5.83 5.46 0.81
C ALA A 324 -7.01 6.43 0.95
N SER A 325 -7.11 7.14 2.07
CA SER A 325 -8.16 8.12 2.31
C SER A 325 -7.99 9.36 1.44
N ILE A 326 -6.79 9.91 1.35
CA ILE A 326 -6.48 11.10 0.55
C ILE A 326 -6.63 10.80 -0.95
N ILE A 327 -6.02 9.70 -1.43
CA ILE A 327 -5.90 9.40 -2.85
C ILE A 327 -7.17 8.78 -3.43
N SER A 328 -7.87 7.93 -2.65
CA SER A 328 -9.03 7.15 -3.12
C SER A 328 -10.34 7.47 -2.41
N GLY A 329 -10.38 8.45 -1.51
CA GLY A 329 -11.59 8.74 -0.73
C GLY A 329 -12.09 7.52 0.06
N TYR A 330 -11.19 6.63 0.51
CA TYR A 330 -11.54 5.36 1.11
C TYR A 330 -11.20 5.33 2.60
N PRO A 331 -12.17 5.06 3.49
CA PRO A 331 -11.97 5.13 4.92
C PRO A 331 -10.87 4.21 5.42
N GLY A 332 -10.11 4.63 6.41
CA GLY A 332 -9.16 3.77 7.11
C GLY A 332 -9.87 2.60 7.80
N GLN A 333 -9.21 1.44 7.87
CA GLN A 333 -9.75 0.25 8.51
C GLN A 333 -9.14 0.06 9.90
N PRO A 334 -9.94 -0.30 10.94
CA PRO A 334 -9.42 -0.49 12.30
C PRO A 334 -8.30 -1.53 12.39
N SER A 335 -8.54 -2.74 11.89
CA SER A 335 -7.68 -3.90 12.12
C SER A 335 -6.65 -4.15 11.01
N THR A 336 -6.78 -3.49 9.86
CA THR A 336 -5.92 -3.72 8.69
C THR A 336 -5.74 -2.47 7.85
N SER A 337 -5.07 -2.58 6.72
CA SER A 337 -5.03 -1.56 5.66
C SER A 337 -5.29 -2.24 4.33
N ILE A 338 -6.08 -1.60 3.48
CA ILE A 338 -6.38 -2.12 2.15
C ILE A 338 -5.13 -2.26 1.29
N MET A 339 -4.08 -1.47 1.53
CA MET A 339 -2.81 -1.60 0.81
C MET A 339 -2.14 -2.97 0.98
N LYS A 340 -2.52 -3.73 2.02
CA LYS A 340 -2.03 -5.11 2.20
C LYS A 340 -2.66 -6.12 1.25
N TYR A 341 -3.68 -5.70 0.51
CA TYR A 341 -4.47 -6.52 -0.41
C TYR A 341 -4.43 -5.90 -1.82
N PRO A 342 -3.32 -6.05 -2.57
CA PRO A 342 -3.17 -5.44 -3.89
C PRO A 342 -4.31 -5.81 -4.86
N GLU A 343 -4.81 -7.05 -4.79
CA GLU A 343 -5.96 -7.52 -5.57
C GLU A 343 -7.24 -6.71 -5.33
N LYS A 344 -7.40 -6.13 -4.13
CA LYS A 344 -8.54 -5.29 -3.77
C LYS A 344 -8.37 -3.82 -4.15
N THR A 345 -7.15 -3.42 -4.50
CA THR A 345 -6.82 -2.02 -4.86
C THR A 345 -6.87 -1.75 -6.34
N ASP A 346 -6.71 -2.75 -7.21
CA ASP A 346 -6.56 -2.60 -8.67
C ASP A 346 -7.73 -1.88 -9.35
N LYS A 347 -8.97 -2.11 -8.92
CA LYS A 347 -10.19 -1.54 -9.50
C LYS A 347 -10.76 -0.37 -8.70
N ARG A 348 -10.01 0.18 -7.76
CA ARG A 348 -10.50 1.26 -6.90
C ARG A 348 -10.46 2.60 -7.63
N PRO A 349 -11.47 3.47 -7.47
CA PRO A 349 -11.38 4.85 -7.90
C PRO A 349 -10.24 5.57 -7.17
N SER A 350 -9.59 6.50 -7.85
CA SER A 350 -8.53 7.32 -7.27
C SER A 350 -8.42 8.65 -7.98
N ILE A 351 -8.05 9.70 -7.23
CA ILE A 351 -7.80 11.04 -7.80
C ILE A 351 -6.79 10.96 -8.96
N PRO A 352 -5.63 10.27 -8.84
CA PRO A 352 -4.70 10.15 -9.95
C PRO A 352 -5.32 9.54 -11.19
N ARG A 353 -6.11 8.46 -11.08
CA ARG A 353 -6.75 7.81 -12.23
C ARG A 353 -7.77 8.74 -12.90
N SER A 354 -8.59 9.44 -12.12
CA SER A 354 -9.55 10.42 -12.65
C SER A 354 -8.83 11.56 -13.38
N LEU A 355 -7.73 12.08 -12.81
CA LEU A 355 -6.93 13.13 -13.42
C LEU A 355 -6.16 12.63 -14.65
N LYS A 356 -5.65 11.39 -14.65
CA LYS A 356 -5.04 10.78 -15.84
C LYS A 356 -6.02 10.72 -17.00
N ASN A 357 -7.26 10.29 -16.73
CA ASN A 357 -8.33 10.27 -17.74
C ASN A 357 -8.68 11.67 -18.25
N ALA A 358 -8.50 12.70 -17.42
CA ALA A 358 -8.63 14.11 -17.79
C ALA A 358 -7.37 14.70 -18.46
N GLY A 359 -6.35 13.88 -18.74
CA GLY A 359 -5.14 14.28 -19.47
C GLY A 359 -4.03 14.88 -18.62
N TYR A 360 -4.01 14.62 -17.32
CA TYR A 360 -2.93 15.03 -16.43
C TYR A 360 -1.74 14.07 -16.50
N ASN A 361 -0.52 14.61 -16.34
CA ASN A 361 0.70 13.83 -16.15
C ASN A 361 0.93 13.60 -14.64
N LEU A 362 1.21 12.35 -14.26
CA LEU A 362 1.18 11.94 -12.86
C LEU A 362 2.58 11.54 -12.37
N GLU A 363 3.01 12.10 -11.25
CA GLU A 363 4.26 11.73 -10.60
C GLU A 363 4.10 11.69 -9.08
N TYR A 364 4.85 10.80 -8.44
CA TYR A 364 4.91 10.67 -6.98
C TYR A 364 6.36 10.83 -6.51
N TYR A 365 6.56 11.61 -5.46
CA TYR A 365 7.85 11.90 -4.85
C TYR A 365 7.83 11.53 -3.37
N TYR A 366 8.77 10.67 -2.98
CA TYR A 366 8.93 10.23 -1.60
C TYR A 366 10.41 9.96 -1.29
N GLY A 367 10.94 10.55 -0.23
CA GLY A 367 12.33 10.31 0.18
C GLY A 367 12.62 8.90 0.66
N GLY A 368 11.59 8.16 1.07
CA GLY A 368 11.66 6.82 1.67
C GLY A 368 11.43 5.67 0.70
N ASP A 369 11.37 4.45 1.27
CA ASP A 369 11.15 3.20 0.55
C ASP A 369 9.66 3.05 0.14
N ALA A 370 9.37 3.28 -1.13
CA ALA A 370 8.01 3.16 -1.68
C ALA A 370 7.45 1.72 -1.66
N ASP A 371 8.27 0.71 -1.40
CA ASP A 371 7.80 -0.68 -1.23
C ASP A 371 7.27 -0.95 0.18
N PHE A 372 7.45 -0.01 1.12
CA PHE A 372 6.93 -0.13 2.47
C PHE A 372 5.39 -0.24 2.47
N THR A 373 4.83 -1.20 3.22
CA THR A 373 3.38 -1.48 3.34
C THR A 373 2.62 -1.65 2.01
N ASN A 374 3.28 -2.13 0.95
CA ASN A 374 2.73 -2.27 -0.41
C ASN A 374 2.35 -0.93 -1.09
N MET A 375 2.96 0.19 -0.67
CA MET A 375 2.64 1.51 -1.19
C MET A 375 2.84 1.59 -2.71
N ARG A 376 3.95 1.06 -3.26
CA ARG A 376 4.22 1.09 -4.71
C ARG A 376 3.11 0.41 -5.51
N SER A 377 2.62 -0.77 -5.09
CA SER A 377 1.54 -1.46 -5.80
C SER A 377 0.27 -0.61 -5.80
N TYR A 378 -0.04 0.03 -4.67
CA TYR A 378 -1.19 0.93 -4.55
C TYR A 378 -1.06 2.17 -5.45
N LEU A 379 0.10 2.82 -5.49
CA LEU A 379 0.36 3.99 -6.32
C LEU A 379 0.27 3.66 -7.82
N VAL A 380 0.89 2.55 -8.23
CA VAL A 380 0.82 2.06 -9.62
C VAL A 380 -0.62 1.72 -10.01
N SER A 381 -1.36 1.00 -9.16
CA SER A 381 -2.78 0.69 -9.37
C SER A 381 -3.65 1.94 -9.40
N SER A 382 -3.25 3.01 -8.72
CA SER A 382 -3.92 4.32 -8.76
C SER A 382 -3.65 5.12 -10.04
N GLY A 383 -2.78 4.64 -10.94
CA GLY A 383 -2.50 5.27 -12.24
C GLY A 383 -1.22 6.11 -12.27
N ILE A 384 -0.42 6.15 -11.20
CA ILE A 384 0.81 6.93 -11.13
C ILE A 384 1.91 6.24 -11.93
N GLU A 385 2.50 6.96 -12.89
CA GLU A 385 3.46 6.41 -13.86
C GLU A 385 4.90 6.49 -13.36
N LYS A 386 5.28 7.63 -12.77
CA LYS A 386 6.63 7.89 -12.30
C LYS A 386 6.63 8.00 -10.77
N ILE A 387 7.37 7.13 -10.11
CA ILE A 387 7.53 7.10 -8.66
C ILE A 387 9.01 7.30 -8.37
N ILE A 388 9.35 8.46 -7.80
CA ILE A 388 10.67 8.78 -7.27
C ILE A 388 10.68 8.37 -5.80
N SER A 389 11.58 7.48 -5.42
CA SER A 389 11.69 6.92 -4.07
C SER A 389 13.14 6.93 -3.60
N ASP A 390 13.42 6.36 -2.43
CA ASP A 390 14.77 6.26 -1.88
C ASP A 390 15.84 5.81 -2.89
N LYS A 391 15.48 4.87 -3.77
CA LYS A 391 16.39 4.28 -4.77
C LYS A 391 16.86 5.29 -5.85
N ASP A 392 16.10 6.36 -6.05
CA ASP A 392 16.36 7.39 -7.05
C ASP A 392 17.26 8.53 -6.53
N PHE A 393 17.65 8.47 -5.25
CA PHE A 393 18.59 9.37 -4.61
C PHE A 393 19.96 8.69 -4.45
N PRO A 394 21.07 9.41 -4.60
CA PRO A 394 22.41 8.91 -4.27
C PRO A 394 22.47 8.43 -2.80
N LEU A 395 23.27 7.42 -2.52
CA LEU A 395 23.41 6.89 -1.15
C LEU A 395 23.87 7.95 -0.14
N SER A 396 24.69 8.91 -0.59
CA SER A 396 25.17 10.04 0.21
C SER A 396 24.06 11.01 0.63
N GLU A 397 22.93 11.02 -0.07
CA GLU A 397 21.77 11.88 0.22
C GLU A 397 20.72 11.18 1.08
N ARG A 398 20.81 9.86 1.26
CA ARG A 398 19.91 9.07 2.13
C ARG A 398 20.38 9.11 3.59
N THR A 399 20.42 10.30 4.16
CA THR A 399 20.98 10.52 5.51
C THR A 399 19.98 10.23 6.64
N GLY A 400 18.69 10.17 6.35
CA GLY A 400 17.65 9.82 7.33
C GLY A 400 17.45 8.31 7.46
N LYS A 401 16.90 7.85 8.58
CA LYS A 401 16.51 6.44 8.79
C LYS A 401 15.54 5.93 7.72
N TRP A 402 14.69 6.82 7.21
CA TRP A 402 13.67 6.51 6.22
C TRP A 402 14.12 6.75 4.78
N GLY A 403 15.30 7.31 4.55
CA GLY A 403 15.85 7.59 3.23
C GLY A 403 16.35 9.02 3.11
N ALA A 404 16.04 9.69 1.99
CA ALA A 404 16.37 11.08 1.78
C ALA A 404 15.50 12.01 2.64
N GLN A 405 16.13 13.03 3.24
CA GLN A 405 15.45 14.04 4.07
C GLN A 405 14.57 14.97 3.22
N ASP A 406 13.58 15.63 3.83
CA ASP A 406 12.60 16.46 3.12
C ASP A 406 13.22 17.59 2.29
N HIS A 407 14.30 18.25 2.76
CA HIS A 407 14.97 19.27 1.96
C HIS A 407 15.56 18.69 0.65
N VAL A 408 16.12 17.47 0.68
CA VAL A 408 16.64 16.77 -0.50
C VAL A 408 15.50 16.39 -1.45
N LEU A 409 14.38 15.90 -0.89
CA LEU A 409 13.17 15.58 -1.65
C LEU A 409 12.65 16.80 -2.41
N PHE A 410 12.49 17.94 -1.72
CA PHE A 410 12.00 19.17 -2.36
C PHE A 410 13.01 19.79 -3.33
N GLN A 411 14.32 19.68 -3.08
CA GLN A 411 15.36 20.07 -4.03
C GLN A 411 15.27 19.23 -5.31
N ARG A 412 15.07 17.91 -5.20
CA ARG A 412 14.88 17.04 -6.35
C ARG A 412 13.63 17.42 -7.14
N LEU A 413 12.50 17.63 -6.48
CA LEU A 413 11.27 18.07 -7.13
C LEU A 413 11.46 19.41 -7.84
N MET A 414 12.09 20.40 -7.19
CA MET A 414 12.34 21.71 -7.79
C MET A 414 13.28 21.63 -9.00
N LYS A 415 14.28 20.76 -8.93
CA LYS A 415 15.18 20.46 -10.05
C LYS A 415 14.40 19.88 -11.23
N ASP A 416 13.63 18.84 -11.01
CA ASP A 416 12.81 18.18 -12.05
C ASP A 416 11.80 19.18 -12.67
N LEU A 417 11.23 20.08 -11.87
CA LEU A 417 10.32 21.13 -12.34
C LEU A 417 11.01 22.20 -13.22
N LYS A 418 12.29 22.47 -13.00
CA LYS A 418 13.06 23.47 -13.75
C LYS A 418 13.74 22.88 -15.00
N GLU A 419 14.25 21.67 -14.91
CA GLU A 419 15.05 21.04 -15.97
C GLU A 419 14.20 20.30 -17.01
N GLU A 420 13.08 19.69 -16.59
CA GLU A 420 12.18 18.99 -17.50
C GLU A 420 11.12 19.96 -18.03
N LYS A 421 10.87 19.95 -19.35
CA LYS A 421 9.72 20.66 -19.91
C LYS A 421 8.44 20.01 -19.36
N GLN A 422 7.79 20.67 -18.41
CA GLN A 422 6.60 20.14 -17.77
C GLN A 422 5.46 20.01 -18.79
N LYS A 423 4.84 18.83 -18.81
CA LYS A 423 3.63 18.60 -19.58
C LYS A 423 2.44 18.96 -18.70
N GLU A 424 1.86 20.13 -18.93
CA GLU A 424 0.69 20.61 -18.20
C GLU A 424 -0.62 20.09 -18.84
N PRO A 425 -1.68 19.86 -18.05
CA PRO A 425 -1.65 19.90 -16.59
C PRO A 425 -0.99 18.67 -15.98
N PHE A 426 -0.43 18.83 -14.78
CA PHE A 426 0.18 17.73 -14.04
C PHE A 426 -0.38 17.59 -12.62
N LEU A 427 -0.27 16.38 -12.08
CA LEU A 427 -0.42 16.06 -10.67
C LEU A 427 0.93 15.58 -10.14
N LYS A 428 1.45 16.24 -9.10
CA LYS A 428 2.59 15.76 -8.35
C LYS A 428 2.16 15.52 -6.90
N LEU A 429 2.32 14.29 -6.43
CA LEU A 429 2.09 13.91 -5.03
C LEU A 429 3.45 13.85 -4.34
N VAL A 430 3.64 14.62 -3.30
CA VAL A 430 4.90 14.74 -2.55
C VAL A 430 4.63 14.34 -1.11
N GLN A 431 5.27 13.29 -0.62
CA GLN A 431 5.12 12.81 0.74
C GLN A 431 6.40 13.10 1.53
N THR A 432 6.28 13.83 2.64
CA THR A 432 7.40 14.06 3.58
C THR A 432 7.63 12.85 4.47
N SER A 433 8.78 12.78 5.14
CA SER A 433 9.13 11.68 6.03
C SER A 433 10.01 12.08 7.22
N SER A 434 10.54 13.28 7.24
CA SER A 434 11.56 13.68 8.22
C SER A 434 11.01 13.89 9.64
N SER A 435 9.70 14.11 9.78
CA SER A 435 8.99 14.18 11.06
C SER A 435 8.62 12.82 11.66
N HIS A 436 9.19 11.72 11.13
CA HIS A 436 9.04 10.37 11.67
C HIS A 436 10.19 10.01 12.63
N GLU A 437 9.94 9.07 13.55
CA GLU A 437 10.99 8.52 14.42
C GLU A 437 12.23 8.05 13.62
N PRO A 438 13.44 8.39 14.04
CA PRO A 438 13.89 8.90 15.33
C PRO A 438 13.93 10.43 15.47
N PHE A 439 13.26 11.21 14.62
CA PHE A 439 13.18 12.67 14.63
C PHE A 439 14.55 13.36 14.46
N GLU A 440 15.44 12.75 13.71
CA GLU A 440 16.80 13.26 13.42
C GLU A 440 16.79 14.05 12.13
N VAL A 441 16.97 15.36 12.25
CA VAL A 441 16.95 16.31 11.12
C VAL A 441 18.17 17.21 11.14
N PRO A 442 18.69 17.67 9.98
CA PRO A 442 19.84 18.56 9.89
C PRO A 442 19.43 20.02 10.14
N PHE A 443 18.72 20.26 11.23
CA PHE A 443 18.11 21.54 11.53
C PHE A 443 17.93 21.68 13.05
N HIS A 444 18.13 22.86 13.60
CA HIS A 444 17.92 23.12 15.02
C HIS A 444 17.30 24.51 15.21
N ARG A 445 16.02 24.52 15.54
CA ARG A 445 15.27 25.73 15.90
C ARG A 445 14.64 25.61 17.27
N LEU A 446 14.27 24.39 17.67
CA LEU A 446 13.61 24.08 18.93
C LEU A 446 14.40 23.02 19.70
N ASP A 447 14.42 23.13 21.03
CA ASP A 447 15.12 22.17 21.90
C ASP A 447 14.44 20.80 21.95
N ASP A 448 13.10 20.77 21.89
CA ASP A 448 12.35 19.51 21.77
C ASP A 448 12.58 18.87 20.41
N LYS A 449 13.14 17.68 20.41
CA LYS A 449 13.54 16.94 19.20
C LYS A 449 12.35 16.64 18.27
N ILE A 450 11.20 16.30 18.85
CA ILE A 450 9.97 15.98 18.10
C ILE A 450 9.45 17.25 17.43
N LEU A 451 9.21 18.30 18.22
CA LEU A 451 8.75 19.59 17.70
C LEU A 451 9.71 20.19 16.69
N ASN A 452 11.02 20.01 16.91
CA ASN A 452 12.05 20.48 15.98
C ASN A 452 11.99 19.75 14.62
N SER A 453 11.66 18.48 14.60
CA SER A 453 11.50 17.72 13.35
C SER A 453 10.28 18.18 12.55
N PHE A 454 9.19 18.54 13.20
CA PHE A 454 8.03 19.16 12.55
C PHE A 454 8.33 20.58 12.05
N ALA A 455 9.07 21.36 12.84
CA ALA A 455 9.51 22.69 12.44
C ALA A 455 10.45 22.64 11.22
N TYR A 456 11.25 21.59 11.10
CA TYR A 456 12.06 21.34 9.94
C TYR A 456 11.22 20.98 8.70
N ALA A 457 10.26 20.07 8.81
CA ALA A 457 9.35 19.71 7.73
C ALA A 457 8.57 20.95 7.23
N ASP A 458 8.05 21.77 8.15
CA ASP A 458 7.40 23.06 7.84
C ASP A 458 8.32 24.01 7.08
N SER A 459 9.58 24.14 7.51
CA SER A 459 10.59 24.95 6.82
C SER A 459 10.84 24.45 5.39
N CYS A 460 10.98 23.14 5.19
CA CYS A 460 11.20 22.57 3.87
C CYS A 460 10.03 22.85 2.91
N VAL A 461 8.80 22.75 3.40
CA VAL A 461 7.59 23.10 2.64
C VAL A 461 7.56 24.59 2.32
N GLY A 462 7.84 25.45 3.31
CA GLY A 462 7.88 26.90 3.14
C GLY A 462 8.89 27.34 2.10
N ASP A 463 10.11 26.81 2.16
CA ASP A 463 11.18 27.12 1.21
C ASP A 463 10.83 26.63 -0.20
N PHE A 464 10.23 25.46 -0.34
CA PHE A 464 9.78 24.96 -1.64
C PHE A 464 8.69 25.84 -2.24
N VAL A 465 7.65 26.17 -1.48
CA VAL A 465 6.54 27.03 -1.95
C VAL A 465 7.08 28.41 -2.35
N LYS A 466 7.98 29.00 -1.57
CA LYS A 466 8.61 30.29 -1.88
C LYS A 466 9.37 30.25 -3.21
N GLN A 467 10.20 29.21 -3.45
CA GLN A 467 10.91 29.04 -4.71
C GLN A 467 9.96 28.79 -5.88
N TYR A 468 8.87 28.04 -5.66
CA TYR A 468 7.89 27.74 -6.68
C TYR A 468 7.08 28.99 -7.08
N GLN A 469 6.82 29.92 -6.14
CA GLN A 469 6.19 31.22 -6.41
C GLN A 469 6.93 32.07 -7.43
N GLU A 470 8.25 31.89 -7.54
CA GLU A 470 9.09 32.59 -8.52
C GLU A 470 8.96 31.99 -9.95
N THR A 471 8.30 30.86 -10.11
CA THR A 471 8.11 30.19 -11.41
C THR A 471 6.85 30.67 -12.12
N PRO A 472 6.79 30.66 -13.45
CA PRO A 472 5.57 30.95 -14.21
C PRO A 472 4.41 29.97 -13.89
N LEU A 473 4.72 28.75 -13.42
CA LEU A 473 3.75 27.72 -13.10
C LEU A 473 2.86 28.08 -11.93
N TRP A 474 3.33 28.92 -11.01
CA TRP A 474 2.57 29.34 -9.81
C TRP A 474 1.16 29.81 -10.10
N LYS A 475 1.00 30.64 -11.17
CA LYS A 475 -0.28 31.27 -11.50
C LYS A 475 -1.41 30.27 -11.77
N ASN A 476 -1.07 29.10 -12.30
CA ASN A 476 -2.04 28.05 -12.63
C ASN A 476 -1.81 26.78 -11.79
N THR A 477 -1.31 26.92 -10.57
CA THR A 477 -1.06 25.76 -9.70
C THR A 477 -1.90 25.86 -8.43
N LEU A 478 -2.52 24.73 -8.08
CA LEU A 478 -3.15 24.44 -6.79
C LEU A 478 -2.23 23.57 -5.95
N PHE A 479 -1.90 24.02 -4.76
CA PHE A 479 -1.29 23.19 -3.72
C PHE A 479 -2.38 22.69 -2.77
N VAL A 480 -2.33 21.41 -2.43
CA VAL A 480 -3.16 20.77 -1.42
C VAL A 480 -2.23 20.28 -0.32
N LEU A 481 -2.27 20.95 0.83
CA LEU A 481 -1.44 20.63 2.00
C LEU A 481 -2.30 19.84 2.98
N VAL A 482 -1.95 18.57 3.23
CA VAL A 482 -2.73 17.67 4.09
C VAL A 482 -1.82 16.67 4.76
N PRO A 483 -1.94 16.43 6.07
CA PRO A 483 -1.27 15.31 6.75
C PRO A 483 -1.83 13.96 6.33
N ASP A 484 -0.98 12.93 6.38
CA ASP A 484 -1.43 11.54 6.22
C ASP A 484 -2.20 11.04 7.46
N HIS A 485 -1.75 11.41 8.65
CA HIS A 485 -2.43 11.18 9.94
C HIS A 485 -1.83 12.11 11.01
N GLN A 486 -2.44 12.14 12.18
CA GLN A 486 -1.82 12.71 13.38
C GLN A 486 -0.90 11.66 14.01
N GLY A 487 0.31 12.07 14.44
CA GLY A 487 1.26 11.20 15.12
C GLY A 487 2.28 11.98 15.96
N ALA A 488 3.01 11.27 16.80
CA ALA A 488 4.12 11.73 17.63
C ALA A 488 3.82 12.87 18.64
N TYR A 489 3.01 13.86 18.28
CA TYR A 489 2.71 14.98 19.16
C TYR A 489 1.24 15.43 19.02
N PRO A 490 0.52 15.70 20.15
CA PRO A 490 0.92 15.43 21.54
C PRO A 490 0.90 13.92 21.86
N TYR A 491 1.64 13.51 22.88
CA TYR A 491 1.62 12.15 23.38
C TYR A 491 1.81 12.15 24.92
N PRO A 492 0.98 11.39 25.69
CA PRO A 492 -0.21 10.66 25.24
C PRO A 492 -1.36 11.58 24.82
N ILE A 493 -2.27 11.02 24.01
CA ILE A 493 -3.52 11.69 23.61
C ILE A 493 -4.59 11.30 24.63
N GLU A 494 -5.11 12.25 25.37
CA GLU A 494 -6.14 12.02 26.39
C GLU A 494 -7.53 11.90 25.77
N ASN A 495 -7.88 12.81 24.87
CA ASN A 495 -9.16 12.79 24.17
C ASN A 495 -8.99 12.11 22.79
N PRO A 496 -9.73 11.03 22.49
CA PRO A 496 -9.66 10.35 21.20
C PRO A 496 -9.92 11.24 19.98
N LEU A 497 -10.71 12.31 20.13
CA LEU A 497 -11.02 13.25 19.04
C LEU A 497 -9.80 14.10 18.68
N ASP A 498 -9.05 14.57 19.67
CA ASP A 498 -7.88 15.41 19.47
C ASP A 498 -6.78 14.68 18.69
N GLY A 499 -6.77 13.36 18.78
CA GLY A 499 -5.88 12.49 18.02
C GLY A 499 -6.22 12.34 16.54
N GLN A 500 -7.20 13.08 16.03
CA GLN A 500 -7.61 13.02 14.62
C GLN A 500 -7.67 14.41 13.97
N THR A 501 -7.49 15.49 14.70
CA THR A 501 -7.54 16.85 14.15
C THR A 501 -6.32 17.16 13.30
N ILE A 502 -6.53 17.39 12.01
CA ILE A 502 -5.47 17.71 11.04
C ILE A 502 -5.87 18.91 10.19
N PRO A 503 -4.92 19.72 9.70
CA PRO A 503 -5.24 20.81 8.78
C PRO A 503 -5.48 20.26 7.36
N LEU A 504 -6.37 20.89 6.60
CA LEU A 504 -6.40 20.86 5.15
C LEU A 504 -6.31 22.31 4.66
N ILE A 505 -5.28 22.61 3.88
CA ILE A 505 -5.03 23.97 3.38
C ILE A 505 -4.81 23.94 1.88
N LEU A 506 -5.50 24.83 1.15
CA LEU A 506 -5.30 25.02 -0.28
C LEU A 506 -4.64 26.38 -0.51
N ILE A 507 -3.54 26.41 -1.26
CA ILE A 507 -2.85 27.65 -1.67
C ILE A 507 -2.50 27.59 -3.16
N GLY A 508 -2.00 28.68 -3.68
CA GLY A 508 -1.49 28.78 -5.06
C GLY A 508 -2.27 29.80 -5.89
N GLY A 509 -1.74 30.10 -7.06
CA GLY A 509 -2.36 31.08 -7.95
C GLY A 509 -3.70 30.63 -8.55
N ALA A 510 -4.03 29.34 -8.41
CA ALA A 510 -5.30 28.78 -8.89
C ALA A 510 -6.47 28.97 -7.92
N ILE A 511 -6.26 29.37 -6.67
CA ILE A 511 -7.37 29.69 -5.74
C ILE A 511 -7.94 31.07 -6.04
N LYS A 512 -9.25 31.27 -5.81
CA LYS A 512 -9.90 32.56 -6.04
C LYS A 512 -9.53 33.60 -4.99
N GLN A 513 -9.64 33.23 -3.73
CA GLN A 513 -9.37 34.10 -2.57
C GLN A 513 -9.20 33.26 -1.30
N PRO A 514 -8.58 33.80 -0.27
CA PRO A 514 -8.56 33.19 1.06
C PRO A 514 -9.98 32.97 1.59
N LEU A 515 -10.18 31.82 2.26
CA LEU A 515 -11.48 31.44 2.82
C LEU A 515 -11.28 30.47 3.98
N VAL A 516 -12.12 30.56 5.00
CA VAL A 516 -12.23 29.54 6.04
C VAL A 516 -13.51 28.74 5.80
N VAL A 517 -13.36 27.42 5.67
CA VAL A 517 -14.45 26.45 5.53
C VAL A 517 -14.55 25.71 6.85
N ASP A 518 -15.64 25.89 7.58
CA ASP A 518 -15.89 25.32 8.91
C ASP A 518 -16.77 24.06 8.89
N THR A 519 -17.02 23.52 7.70
CA THR A 519 -17.77 22.28 7.47
C THR A 519 -17.00 21.08 8.01
N TYR A 520 -17.67 20.20 8.78
CA TYR A 520 -17.08 18.97 9.28
C TYR A 520 -16.81 17.98 8.16
N ALA A 521 -15.57 17.58 8.03
CA ALA A 521 -15.12 16.67 6.98
C ALA A 521 -13.87 15.86 7.40
N SER A 522 -13.54 14.86 6.64
CA SER A 522 -12.32 14.07 6.83
C SER A 522 -11.57 13.83 5.51
N GLN A 523 -10.38 13.27 5.59
CA GLN A 523 -9.51 13.00 4.43
C GLN A 523 -10.21 12.31 3.26
N ILE A 524 -11.20 11.45 3.55
CA ILE A 524 -11.97 10.76 2.50
C ILE A 524 -12.73 11.72 1.59
N ASP A 525 -13.05 12.92 2.07
CA ASP A 525 -13.87 13.91 1.36
C ASP A 525 -13.08 14.78 0.38
N ILE A 526 -11.74 14.67 0.41
CA ILE A 526 -10.86 15.38 -0.54
C ILE A 526 -11.17 14.98 -1.98
N ALA A 527 -11.42 13.69 -2.24
CA ALA A 527 -11.58 13.19 -3.60
C ALA A 527 -12.80 13.80 -4.29
N ALA A 528 -13.98 13.69 -3.69
CA ALA A 528 -15.21 14.26 -4.25
C ALA A 528 -15.13 15.79 -4.34
N THR A 529 -14.57 16.45 -3.30
CA THR A 529 -14.44 17.91 -3.27
C THR A 529 -13.53 18.42 -4.38
N LEU A 530 -12.33 17.85 -4.51
CA LEU A 530 -11.38 18.28 -5.54
C LEU A 530 -11.92 18.03 -6.95
N LEU A 531 -12.43 16.82 -7.22
CA LEU A 531 -12.95 16.47 -8.53
C LEU A 531 -14.16 17.35 -8.92
N ALA A 532 -15.05 17.65 -7.96
CA ALA A 532 -16.15 18.59 -8.19
C ALA A 532 -15.66 20.00 -8.56
N GLN A 533 -14.62 20.51 -7.87
CA GLN A 533 -14.02 21.81 -8.20
C GLN A 533 -13.36 21.85 -9.58
N LEU A 534 -12.93 20.69 -10.10
CA LEU A 534 -12.37 20.52 -11.44
C LEU A 534 -13.44 20.23 -12.50
N GLY A 535 -14.72 20.10 -12.12
CA GLY A 535 -15.81 19.72 -13.02
C GLY A 535 -15.71 18.27 -13.50
N LEU A 536 -15.07 17.39 -12.72
CA LEU A 536 -14.89 15.98 -13.04
C LEU A 536 -15.89 15.09 -12.27
N PRO A 537 -16.34 13.96 -12.85
CA PRO A 537 -17.22 13.02 -12.16
C PRO A 537 -16.52 12.41 -10.93
N HIS A 538 -17.30 12.18 -9.88
CA HIS A 538 -16.83 11.61 -8.61
C HIS A 538 -17.82 10.61 -7.98
N ASP A 539 -18.86 10.22 -8.69
CA ASP A 539 -19.90 9.30 -8.21
C ASP A 539 -19.37 7.92 -7.80
N GLU A 540 -18.26 7.51 -8.39
CA GLU A 540 -17.60 6.23 -8.05
C GLU A 540 -16.90 6.21 -6.68
N PHE A 541 -16.69 7.39 -6.06
CA PHE A 541 -16.08 7.51 -4.74
C PHE A 541 -17.12 7.36 -3.62
N THR A 542 -17.64 6.18 -3.46
CA THR A 542 -18.81 5.83 -2.62
C THR A 542 -18.78 6.40 -1.19
N PHE A 543 -17.60 6.55 -0.58
CA PHE A 543 -17.44 7.04 0.79
C PHE A 543 -17.06 8.52 0.89
N SER A 544 -16.75 9.15 -0.24
CA SER A 544 -16.32 10.55 -0.32
C SER A 544 -17.51 11.47 -0.60
N LYS A 545 -17.52 12.63 0.04
CA LYS A 545 -18.56 13.64 -0.12
C LYS A 545 -17.94 14.96 -0.53
N ASN A 546 -18.63 15.73 -1.34
CA ASN A 546 -18.22 17.08 -1.69
C ASN A 546 -18.49 18.03 -0.49
N ILE A 547 -17.42 18.48 0.18
CA ILE A 547 -17.49 19.37 1.34
C ILE A 547 -18.23 20.68 1.01
N MET A 548 -18.13 21.15 -0.23
CA MET A 548 -18.73 22.41 -0.68
C MET A 548 -20.17 22.27 -1.15
N ASN A 549 -20.72 21.04 -1.16
CA ASN A 549 -22.12 20.81 -1.57
C ASN A 549 -23.04 20.91 -0.34
N PRO A 550 -23.90 21.95 -0.23
CA PRO A 550 -24.77 22.11 0.93
C PRO A 550 -25.85 21.03 1.08
N ALA A 551 -26.15 20.29 -0.02
CA ALA A 551 -27.11 19.19 0.01
C ALA A 551 -26.51 17.89 0.56
N SER A 552 -25.17 17.77 0.63
CA SER A 552 -24.48 16.58 1.15
C SER A 552 -24.42 16.59 2.66
N PRO A 553 -24.42 15.39 3.29
CA PRO A 553 -24.27 15.30 4.75
C PRO A 553 -22.84 15.69 5.16
N HIS A 554 -22.71 16.49 6.20
CA HIS A 554 -21.43 16.97 6.69
C HIS A 554 -21.07 16.30 8.00
N PHE A 555 -20.06 15.41 7.94
CA PHE A 555 -19.51 14.71 9.10
C PHE A 555 -18.06 14.30 8.83
N ALA A 556 -17.29 14.16 9.90
CA ALA A 556 -16.01 13.48 9.88
C ALA A 556 -16.16 12.04 10.39
N TYR A 557 -15.45 11.10 9.76
CA TYR A 557 -15.40 9.71 10.17
C TYR A 557 -13.96 9.23 10.26
N PHE A 558 -13.63 8.53 11.34
CA PHE A 558 -12.29 7.97 11.52
C PHE A 558 -12.30 6.64 12.26
N THR A 559 -11.24 5.86 12.10
CA THR A 559 -11.04 4.59 12.79
C THR A 559 -9.67 4.51 13.47
N ARG A 560 -9.64 3.83 14.60
CA ARG A 560 -8.44 3.35 15.29
C ARG A 560 -8.58 1.85 15.56
N PRO A 561 -7.53 1.12 16.00
CA PRO A 561 -7.61 -0.33 16.16
C PRO A 561 -8.80 -0.82 16.97
N ASN A 562 -9.17 -0.09 18.01
CA ASN A 562 -10.20 -0.48 18.98
C ASN A 562 -11.40 0.45 19.06
N TYR A 563 -11.51 1.46 18.18
CA TYR A 563 -12.69 2.33 18.13
C TYR A 563 -12.87 3.00 16.76
N PHE A 564 -14.09 3.47 16.52
CA PHE A 564 -14.36 4.47 15.49
C PHE A 564 -14.95 5.75 16.12
N GLY A 565 -14.81 6.86 15.41
CA GLY A 565 -15.47 8.10 15.75
C GLY A 565 -16.25 8.66 14.58
N MET A 566 -17.36 9.33 14.91
CA MET A 566 -18.18 10.09 13.97
C MET A 566 -18.51 11.44 14.57
N ILE A 567 -18.23 12.50 13.84
CA ILE A 567 -18.33 13.88 14.33
C ILE A 567 -19.21 14.69 13.38
N THR A 568 -20.24 15.29 13.92
CA THR A 568 -21.09 16.29 13.27
C THR A 568 -21.11 17.58 14.11
N ALA A 569 -21.72 18.64 13.62
CA ALA A 569 -21.89 19.88 14.40
C ALA A 569 -22.66 19.66 15.71
N ASP A 570 -23.60 18.71 15.73
CA ASP A 570 -24.51 18.46 16.84
C ASP A 570 -24.11 17.30 17.74
N ASN A 571 -23.24 16.40 17.27
CA ASN A 571 -22.86 15.21 18.04
C ASN A 571 -21.42 14.76 17.74
N GLN A 572 -20.63 14.55 18.78
CA GLN A 572 -19.28 14.01 18.74
C GLN A 572 -19.31 12.65 19.44
N LEU A 573 -19.10 11.57 18.67
CA LEU A 573 -19.22 10.20 19.17
C LEU A 573 -17.93 9.43 18.96
N VAL A 574 -17.52 8.67 19.98
CA VAL A 574 -16.50 7.60 19.89
C VAL A 574 -17.07 6.30 20.44
N TYR A 575 -17.00 5.25 19.65
CA TYR A 575 -17.50 3.91 19.99
C TYR A 575 -16.35 2.91 20.08
N ASN A 576 -16.21 2.25 21.22
CA ASN A 576 -15.20 1.23 21.44
C ASN A 576 -15.65 -0.11 20.84
N LEU A 577 -14.86 -0.65 19.92
CA LEU A 577 -15.15 -1.87 19.17
C LEU A 577 -14.91 -3.15 19.97
N ASP A 578 -13.96 -3.13 20.92
CA ASP A 578 -13.62 -4.30 21.74
C ASP A 578 -14.63 -4.46 22.87
N ALA A 579 -14.97 -3.36 23.55
CA ALA A 579 -15.92 -3.35 24.65
C ALA A 579 -17.39 -3.29 24.19
N ASN A 580 -17.64 -2.97 22.91
CA ASN A 580 -18.98 -2.73 22.35
C ASN A 580 -19.77 -1.66 23.14
N THR A 581 -19.12 -0.58 23.53
CA THR A 581 -19.69 0.51 24.33
C THR A 581 -19.36 1.87 23.76
N VAL A 582 -20.23 2.84 24.03
CA VAL A 582 -19.94 4.25 23.77
C VAL A 582 -18.88 4.73 24.75
N GLN A 583 -17.77 5.25 24.22
CA GLN A 583 -16.66 5.80 25.00
C GLN A 583 -16.79 7.30 25.21
N LEU A 584 -17.32 8.02 24.21
CA LEU A 584 -17.57 9.46 24.25
C LEU A 584 -18.86 9.74 23.46
N ASP A 585 -19.73 10.59 24.00
CA ASP A 585 -20.96 11.05 23.34
C ASP A 585 -21.28 12.47 23.85
N GLU A 586 -20.91 13.46 23.07
CA GLU A 586 -21.03 14.87 23.42
C GLU A 586 -21.82 15.64 22.35
N GLY A 587 -22.30 16.84 22.71
CA GLY A 587 -23.07 17.71 21.84
C GLY A 587 -24.54 17.80 22.22
N THR A 588 -25.32 18.47 21.38
CA THR A 588 -26.75 18.75 21.59
C THR A 588 -27.64 17.57 21.20
N ALA A 589 -27.18 16.72 20.27
CA ALA A 589 -27.92 15.56 19.76
C ALA A 589 -27.20 14.24 20.12
N LYS A 590 -27.02 13.99 21.42
CA LYS A 590 -26.36 12.76 21.91
C LYS A 590 -26.99 11.51 21.33
N GLY A 591 -26.16 10.54 20.91
CA GLY A 591 -26.56 9.28 20.30
C GLY A 591 -26.89 9.36 18.82
N ALA A 592 -26.99 10.53 18.20
CA ALA A 592 -27.40 10.66 16.80
C ALA A 592 -26.44 9.98 15.81
N ASN A 593 -25.14 9.94 16.15
CA ASN A 593 -24.11 9.36 15.31
C ASN A 593 -23.85 7.85 15.54
N LEU A 594 -24.48 7.23 16.58
CA LEU A 594 -24.14 5.86 16.97
C LEU A 594 -24.47 4.84 15.89
N GLU A 595 -25.72 4.77 15.49
CA GLU A 595 -26.16 3.78 14.49
C GLU A 595 -25.62 4.12 13.08
N LYS A 596 -25.49 5.40 12.75
CA LYS A 596 -24.86 5.87 11.50
C LYS A 596 -23.39 5.45 11.44
N GLY A 597 -22.62 5.66 12.51
CA GLY A 597 -21.21 5.26 12.58
C GLY A 597 -21.00 3.75 12.47
N LYS A 598 -21.86 2.95 13.13
CA LYS A 598 -21.87 1.49 13.00
C LYS A 598 -22.21 1.05 11.58
N ALA A 599 -23.25 1.64 10.97
CA ALA A 599 -23.64 1.35 9.60
C ALA A 599 -22.50 1.69 8.62
N PHE A 600 -21.83 2.82 8.81
CA PHE A 600 -20.69 3.24 7.97
C PHE A 600 -19.54 2.23 8.02
N LEU A 601 -19.17 1.74 9.22
CA LEU A 601 -18.12 0.73 9.38
C LEU A 601 -18.56 -0.62 8.78
N GLN A 602 -19.80 -1.04 8.99
CA GLN A 602 -20.33 -2.27 8.40
C GLN A 602 -20.29 -2.21 6.86
N LYS A 603 -20.70 -1.09 6.26
CA LYS A 603 -20.65 -0.88 4.80
C LYS A 603 -19.24 -0.84 4.25
N LEU A 604 -18.27 -0.28 4.98
CA LEU A 604 -16.85 -0.34 4.62
C LEU A 604 -16.36 -1.79 4.52
N TYR A 605 -16.76 -2.65 5.47
CA TYR A 605 -16.35 -4.05 5.47
C TYR A 605 -17.14 -4.90 4.47
N ASP A 606 -18.39 -4.53 4.15
CA ASP A 606 -19.13 -5.12 3.03
C ASP A 606 -18.45 -4.84 1.68
N ASP A 607 -17.96 -3.60 1.48
CA ASP A 607 -17.21 -3.23 0.27
C ASP A 607 -15.88 -3.98 0.19
N LEU A 608 -15.13 -4.07 1.30
CA LEU A 608 -13.89 -4.84 1.38
C LEU A 608 -14.10 -6.33 1.07
N ALA A 609 -15.20 -6.91 1.53
CA ALA A 609 -15.51 -8.32 1.27
C ALA A 609 -15.86 -8.59 -0.19
N LYS A 610 -16.57 -7.65 -0.85
CA LYS A 610 -16.99 -7.77 -2.25
C LYS A 610 -15.87 -7.55 -3.26
N ARG A 611 -14.83 -6.82 -2.89
CA ARG A 611 -13.63 -6.59 -3.73
C ARG A 611 -12.74 -7.83 -3.69
#